data_1da67d4eb5039c37ebbddea5ef7b67d4
#
_entry.id   1da67d4eb5039c37ebbddea5ef7b67d4
#
_cell.length_a   1.000
_cell.length_b   1.000
_cell.length_c   1.000
_cell.angle_alpha   90.00
_cell.angle_beta   90.00
_cell.angle_gamma   90.00
#
_symmetry.space_group_name_H-M   'P 1'
#
loop_
_entity.id
_entity.type
_entity.pdbx_description
1 polymer ?
#
loop_
_entity_poly.entity_id
_entity_poly.type
_entity_poly.pdbx_seq_one_letter_code
_entity_poly.pdbx_strand_id
1 'polypeptide(L)'
;RGIQKLLRPGGLMVIWTPNNKNAVYLKDQWTGYWPRQHLYFFSRDTLGHLLGKAGFKILDCKTTKTKKGLLLSQDSLDFKKILKPDRWLARTLFAARRDLKNFLNPLTYLSPLLDRAGYGFNLLVIASRQ
;
A
#
# COMPACT_ATOMS: atom_id res chain seq x y z
N ARG A 1 22.58 6.85 4.11
CA ARG A 1 23.92 6.46 4.68
C ARG A 1 23.83 5.87 6.11
N GLY A 2 22.81 6.20 6.92
CA GLY A 2 22.70 5.65 8.29
C GLY A 2 22.44 4.14 8.32
N ILE A 3 21.44 3.65 7.59
CA ILE A 3 21.04 2.23 7.58
C ILE A 3 22.15 1.32 7.04
N GLN A 4 22.91 1.80 6.06
CA GLN A 4 24.02 1.04 5.49
C GLN A 4 25.09 0.69 6.54
N LYS A 5 25.32 1.57 7.53
CA LYS A 5 26.27 1.32 8.61
C LYS A 5 25.79 0.29 9.64
N LEU A 6 24.48 0.11 9.74
CA LEU A 6 23.86 -0.82 10.69
C LEU A 6 23.81 -2.27 10.18
N LEU A 7 23.96 -2.46 8.87
CA LEU A 7 23.91 -3.78 8.25
C LEU A 7 25.34 -4.25 7.92
N ARG A 8 25.64 -5.52 8.19
CA ARG A 8 26.86 -6.17 7.68
C ARG A 8 26.76 -6.34 6.17
N PRO A 9 27.88 -6.50 5.43
CA PRO A 9 27.86 -6.93 4.03
C PRO A 9 26.98 -8.18 3.85
N GLY A 10 26.15 -8.21 2.84
CA GLY A 10 25.15 -9.26 2.64
C GLY A 10 23.91 -9.18 3.55
N GLY A 11 23.88 -8.27 4.51
CA GLY A 11 22.73 -8.07 5.40
C GLY A 11 21.48 -7.65 4.65
N LEU A 12 20.31 -8.14 5.10
CA LEU A 12 19.02 -7.90 4.46
C LEU A 12 18.28 -6.73 5.09
N MET A 13 17.61 -5.97 4.25
CA MET A 13 16.67 -4.90 4.63
C MET A 13 15.32 -5.15 3.98
N VAL A 14 14.26 -5.03 4.76
CA VAL A 14 12.89 -5.09 4.27
C VAL A 14 12.25 -3.71 4.40
N ILE A 15 11.69 -3.22 3.31
CA ILE A 15 11.00 -1.93 3.24
C ILE A 15 9.56 -2.17 2.88
N TRP A 16 8.67 -1.57 3.67
CA TRP A 16 7.25 -1.53 3.38
C TRP A 16 6.76 -0.09 3.40
N THR A 17 6.28 0.41 2.25
CA THR A 17 5.89 1.81 2.07
C THR A 17 4.69 1.92 1.12
N PRO A 18 3.88 3.00 1.20
CA PRO A 18 2.86 3.25 0.20
C PRO A 18 3.44 3.37 -1.21
N ASN A 19 2.72 2.86 -2.20
CA ASN A 19 3.12 2.87 -3.60
C ASN A 19 2.58 4.12 -4.30
N ASN A 20 3.46 5.06 -4.60
CA ASN A 20 3.08 6.32 -5.25
C ASN A 20 2.57 6.16 -6.70
N LYS A 21 2.77 5.00 -7.33
CA LYS A 21 2.25 4.75 -8.69
C LYS A 21 0.74 5.01 -8.76
N ASN A 22 0.01 4.66 -7.71
CA ASN A 22 -1.44 4.84 -7.66
C ASN A 22 -1.87 6.31 -7.47
N ALA A 23 -1.02 7.14 -6.88
CA ALA A 23 -1.30 8.58 -6.72
C ALA A 23 -1.47 9.29 -8.06
N VAL A 24 -0.77 8.84 -9.11
CA VAL A 24 -0.86 9.39 -10.45
C VAL A 24 -2.28 9.23 -11.03
N TYR A 25 -2.93 8.11 -10.74
CA TYR A 25 -4.28 7.79 -11.25
C TYR A 25 -5.39 8.28 -10.33
N LEU A 26 -5.20 8.12 -9.03
CA LEU A 26 -6.24 8.40 -8.03
C LEU A 26 -6.22 9.85 -7.56
N LYS A 27 -5.12 10.58 -7.80
CA LYS A 27 -4.97 11.99 -7.39
C LYS A 27 -5.40 12.19 -5.93
N ASP A 28 -6.35 13.09 -5.70
CA ASP A 28 -6.86 13.45 -4.37
C ASP A 28 -7.60 12.31 -3.66
N GLN A 29 -8.04 11.30 -4.44
CA GLN A 29 -8.71 10.11 -3.91
C GLN A 29 -7.73 9.03 -3.41
N TRP A 30 -6.42 9.25 -3.59
CA TRP A 30 -5.43 8.29 -3.13
C TRP A 30 -5.33 8.29 -1.60
N THR A 31 -5.82 7.23 -0.99
CA THR A 31 -5.84 7.06 0.48
C THR A 31 -4.46 6.83 1.10
N GLY A 32 -3.40 6.70 0.30
CA GLY A 32 -2.01 6.61 0.75
C GLY A 32 -1.34 7.96 1.03
N TYR A 33 -2.02 9.07 0.73
CA TYR A 33 -1.50 10.42 0.99
C TYR A 33 -1.69 10.82 2.46
N TRP A 34 -0.68 10.52 3.28
CA TRP A 34 -0.66 10.82 4.71
C TRP A 34 0.58 11.66 5.06
N PRO A 35 0.57 12.97 4.77
CA PRO A 35 1.75 13.82 4.85
C PRO A 35 2.34 13.95 6.25
N ARG A 36 1.57 13.66 7.30
CA ARG A 36 2.06 13.62 8.69
C ARG A 36 2.79 12.33 9.05
N GLN A 37 2.63 11.26 8.27
CA GLN A 37 3.24 9.94 8.53
C GLN A 37 4.31 9.61 7.51
N HIS A 38 4.14 10.08 6.27
CA HIS A 38 5.06 9.82 5.17
C HIS A 38 5.56 11.13 4.59
N LEU A 39 6.85 11.42 4.78
CA LEU A 39 7.52 12.59 4.21
C LEU A 39 7.88 12.37 2.73
N TYR A 40 8.09 11.11 2.34
CA TYR A 40 8.44 10.72 0.98
C TYR A 40 7.51 9.62 0.49
N PHE A 41 7.17 9.71 -0.78
CA PHE A 41 6.33 8.72 -1.47
C PHE A 41 7.14 8.12 -2.61
N PHE A 42 7.21 6.81 -2.67
CA PHE A 42 8.03 6.09 -3.62
C PHE A 42 7.20 5.29 -4.62
N SER A 43 7.64 5.29 -5.88
CA SER A 43 7.33 4.24 -6.84
C SER A 43 8.41 3.15 -6.77
N ARG A 44 8.16 2.02 -7.45
CA ARG A 44 9.16 0.96 -7.60
C ARG A 44 10.49 1.50 -8.14
N ASP A 45 10.41 2.35 -9.17
CA ASP A 45 11.57 2.85 -9.88
C ASP A 45 12.35 3.86 -9.03
N THR A 46 11.64 4.81 -8.39
CA THR A 46 12.29 5.82 -7.54
C THR A 46 12.94 5.20 -6.30
N LEU A 47 12.29 4.21 -5.68
CA LEU A 47 12.86 3.50 -4.54
C LEU A 47 14.05 2.64 -4.97
N GLY A 48 13.94 1.96 -6.13
CA GLY A 48 15.03 1.18 -6.69
C GLY A 48 16.27 2.01 -6.97
N HIS A 49 16.09 3.17 -7.58
CA HIS A 49 17.19 4.10 -7.83
C HIS A 49 17.86 4.62 -6.55
N LEU A 50 17.05 4.98 -5.55
CA LEU A 50 17.55 5.41 -4.25
C LEU A 50 18.37 4.32 -3.55
N LEU A 51 17.87 3.08 -3.55
CA LEU A 51 18.55 1.94 -2.94
C LEU A 51 19.85 1.59 -3.66
N GLY A 52 19.85 1.60 -4.99
CA GLY A 52 21.07 1.39 -5.79
C GLY A 52 22.15 2.43 -5.47
N LYS A 53 21.78 3.72 -5.41
CA LYS A 53 22.72 4.79 -5.00
C LYS A 53 23.21 4.65 -3.57
N ALA A 54 22.43 4.00 -2.71
CA ALA A 54 22.79 3.75 -1.32
C ALA A 54 23.59 2.44 -1.11
N GLY A 55 24.02 1.76 -2.18
CA GLY A 55 24.81 0.52 -2.12
C GLY A 55 23.99 -0.71 -1.72
N PHE A 56 22.71 -0.74 -2.10
CA PHE A 56 21.84 -1.91 -1.90
C PHE A 56 21.47 -2.55 -3.24
N LYS A 57 21.50 -3.88 -3.27
CA LYS A 57 20.98 -4.68 -4.36
C LYS A 57 19.57 -5.13 -4.02
N ILE A 58 18.59 -4.84 -4.89
CA ILE A 58 17.22 -5.33 -4.72
C ILE A 58 17.18 -6.82 -5.06
N LEU A 59 16.67 -7.62 -4.14
CA LEU A 59 16.47 -9.06 -4.30
C LEU A 59 15.03 -9.37 -4.73
N ASP A 60 14.06 -8.67 -4.14
CA ASP A 60 12.64 -8.80 -4.49
C ASP A 60 11.93 -7.45 -4.36
N CYS A 61 11.00 -7.19 -5.27
CA CYS A 61 10.17 -6.00 -5.23
C CYS A 61 8.77 -6.33 -5.76
N LYS A 62 7.81 -6.34 -4.88
CA LYS A 62 6.41 -6.62 -5.20
C LYS A 62 5.48 -5.57 -4.61
N THR A 63 4.31 -5.46 -5.21
CA THR A 63 3.24 -4.63 -4.67
C THR A 63 2.16 -5.52 -4.04
N THR A 64 1.44 -4.99 -3.07
CA THR A 64 0.46 -5.72 -2.30
C THR A 64 -0.75 -4.86 -1.99
N LYS A 65 -1.88 -5.50 -1.66
CA LYS A 65 -3.10 -4.83 -1.19
C LYS A 65 -3.74 -3.88 -2.21
N THR A 66 -3.80 -4.27 -3.48
CA THR A 66 -4.52 -3.51 -4.53
C THR A 66 -5.96 -3.18 -4.12
N LYS A 67 -6.66 -4.14 -3.51
CA LYS A 67 -8.01 -3.93 -2.95
C LYS A 67 -8.11 -2.69 -2.06
N LYS A 68 -7.14 -2.52 -1.16
CA LYS A 68 -7.17 -1.44 -0.18
C LYS A 68 -6.96 -0.06 -0.83
N GLY A 69 -6.19 -0.01 -1.91
CA GLY A 69 -5.88 1.23 -2.61
C GLY A 69 -6.96 1.68 -3.60
N LEU A 70 -7.61 0.72 -4.28
CA LEU A 70 -8.55 1.00 -5.36
C LEU A 70 -10.02 0.89 -4.96
N LEU A 71 -10.33 0.12 -3.91
CA LEU A 71 -11.70 -0.25 -3.55
C LEU A 71 -12.21 0.36 -2.25
N LEU A 72 -11.31 0.81 -1.38
CA LEU A 72 -11.68 1.55 -0.18
C LEU A 72 -11.80 3.03 -0.56
N SER A 73 -13.00 3.42 -0.99
CA SER A 73 -13.33 4.82 -1.10
C SER A 73 -13.25 5.49 0.27
N GLN A 74 -13.04 6.79 0.27
CA GLN A 74 -12.96 7.64 1.46
C GLN A 74 -14.18 7.46 2.40
N ASP A 75 -15.32 7.07 1.85
CA ASP A 75 -16.56 6.75 2.58
C ASP A 75 -16.39 5.69 3.67
N SER A 76 -15.41 4.77 3.52
CA SER A 76 -15.16 3.76 4.54
C SER A 76 -14.44 4.29 5.78
N LEU A 77 -13.76 5.44 5.67
CA LEU A 77 -13.05 6.10 6.78
C LEU A 77 -13.99 7.01 7.60
N ASP A 78 -14.93 7.68 6.93
CA ASP A 78 -15.91 8.54 7.61
C ASP A 78 -16.94 7.71 8.37
N PHE A 79 -17.19 6.48 7.93
CA PHE A 79 -18.16 5.60 8.58
C PHE A 79 -17.75 5.16 10.00
N LYS A 80 -16.44 5.07 10.29
CA LYS A 80 -15.96 4.82 11.66
C LYS A 80 -16.28 5.97 12.61
N LYS A 81 -16.46 7.20 12.11
CA LYS A 81 -16.84 8.38 12.90
C LYS A 81 -18.34 8.46 13.15
N ILE A 82 -19.16 7.90 12.27
CA ILE A 82 -20.62 8.07 12.29
C ILE A 82 -21.31 6.98 13.10
N LEU A 83 -20.75 5.78 13.19
CA LEU A 83 -21.35 4.68 13.94
C LEU A 83 -20.93 4.73 15.41
N LYS A 84 -21.87 5.24 16.25
CA LYS A 84 -21.81 5.00 17.69
C LYS A 84 -21.84 3.49 17.97
N PRO A 85 -21.10 3.00 19.01
CA PRO A 85 -20.96 1.58 19.29
C PRO A 85 -22.27 0.82 19.52
N ASP A 86 -23.34 1.50 19.83
CA ASP A 86 -24.63 0.94 20.28
C ASP A 86 -25.54 0.41 19.13
N ARG A 87 -25.16 0.59 17.88
CA ARG A 87 -25.96 0.18 16.72
C ARG A 87 -25.37 -1.03 16.01
N TRP A 88 -25.33 -2.16 16.68
CA TRP A 88 -24.78 -3.40 16.13
C TRP A 88 -25.46 -3.84 14.83
N LEU A 89 -26.80 -3.71 14.71
CA LEU A 89 -27.55 -4.00 13.49
C LEU A 89 -27.08 -3.17 12.29
N ALA A 90 -26.90 -1.86 12.49
CA ALA A 90 -26.41 -0.97 11.43
C ALA A 90 -24.98 -1.36 11.00
N ARG A 91 -24.13 -1.77 11.94
CA ARG A 91 -22.77 -2.25 11.65
C ARG A 91 -22.79 -3.55 10.84
N THR A 92 -23.68 -4.49 11.19
CA THR A 92 -23.82 -5.77 10.51
C THR A 92 -24.37 -5.59 9.10
N LEU A 93 -25.41 -4.80 8.92
CA LEU A 93 -25.97 -4.47 7.60
C LEU A 93 -24.95 -3.75 6.72
N PHE A 94 -24.20 -2.83 7.29
CA PHE A 94 -23.12 -2.14 6.55
C PHE A 94 -22.01 -3.10 6.14
N ALA A 95 -21.60 -3.98 7.04
CA ALA A 95 -20.58 -5.00 6.73
C ALA A 95 -21.07 -5.93 5.61
N ALA A 96 -22.30 -6.42 5.71
CA ALA A 96 -22.91 -7.26 4.69
C ALA A 96 -23.00 -6.56 3.32
N ARG A 97 -23.45 -5.30 3.30
CA ARG A 97 -23.51 -4.50 2.06
C ARG A 97 -22.12 -4.25 1.47
N ARG A 98 -21.14 -3.94 2.32
CA ARG A 98 -19.74 -3.77 1.89
C ARG A 98 -19.18 -5.06 1.31
N ASP A 99 -19.41 -6.17 1.97
CA ASP A 99 -18.90 -7.47 1.56
C ASP A 99 -19.55 -7.95 0.27
N LEU A 100 -20.86 -7.71 0.11
CA LEU A 100 -21.58 -7.93 -1.16
C LEU A 100 -21.03 -7.05 -2.29
N LYS A 101 -20.84 -5.76 -2.03
CA LYS A 101 -20.23 -4.84 -3.02
C LYS A 101 -18.82 -5.28 -3.42
N ASN A 102 -18.02 -5.74 -2.45
CA ASN A 102 -16.68 -6.27 -2.72
C ASN A 102 -16.72 -7.58 -3.50
N PHE A 103 -17.68 -8.45 -3.20
CA PHE A 103 -17.89 -9.71 -3.92
C PHE A 103 -18.31 -9.47 -5.37
N LEU A 104 -19.18 -8.51 -5.63
CA LEU A 104 -19.64 -8.15 -6.97
C LEU A 104 -18.63 -7.32 -7.78
N ASN A 105 -17.56 -6.83 -7.14
CA ASN A 105 -16.58 -6.01 -7.82
C ASN A 105 -15.52 -6.87 -8.53
N PRO A 106 -15.43 -6.83 -9.87
CA PRO A 106 -14.46 -7.62 -10.63
C PRO A 106 -13.00 -7.34 -10.27
N LEU A 107 -12.69 -6.11 -9.83
CA LEU A 107 -11.34 -5.74 -9.37
C LEU A 107 -10.89 -6.57 -8.16
N THR A 108 -11.83 -7.13 -7.40
CA THR A 108 -11.51 -8.02 -6.28
C THR A 108 -10.78 -9.28 -6.75
N TYR A 109 -11.23 -9.84 -7.86
CA TYR A 109 -10.67 -11.05 -8.46
C TYR A 109 -9.43 -10.77 -9.29
N LEU A 110 -9.33 -9.57 -9.86
CA LEU A 110 -8.16 -9.12 -10.60
C LEU A 110 -7.03 -8.60 -9.70
N SER A 111 -7.28 -8.44 -8.39
CA SER A 111 -6.28 -7.86 -7.47
C SER A 111 -4.91 -8.56 -7.49
N PRO A 112 -4.78 -9.90 -7.58
CA PRO A 112 -3.48 -10.54 -7.64
C PRO A 112 -2.71 -10.19 -8.94
N LEU A 113 -3.42 -10.04 -10.05
CA LEU A 113 -2.81 -9.64 -11.32
C LEU A 113 -2.36 -8.16 -11.26
N LEU A 114 -3.18 -7.30 -10.68
CA LEU A 114 -2.86 -5.89 -10.47
C LEU A 114 -1.68 -5.72 -9.51
N ASP A 115 -1.59 -6.52 -8.46
CA ASP A 115 -0.44 -6.54 -7.56
C ASP A 115 0.85 -6.93 -8.33
N ARG A 116 0.79 -7.95 -9.18
CA ARG A 116 1.92 -8.34 -10.06
C ARG A 116 2.28 -7.25 -11.06
N ALA A 117 1.29 -6.55 -11.63
CA ALA A 117 1.48 -5.42 -12.54
C ALA A 117 2.00 -4.14 -11.86
N GLY A 118 2.17 -4.17 -10.54
CA GLY A 118 2.72 -3.05 -9.79
C GLY A 118 1.71 -1.99 -9.34
N TYR A 119 0.42 -2.32 -9.34
CA TYR A 119 -0.67 -1.41 -8.92
C TYR A 119 -1.13 -1.66 -7.47
N GLY A 120 -0.42 -2.49 -6.70
CA GLY A 120 -0.71 -2.68 -5.28
C GLY A 120 -0.57 -1.38 -4.48
N PHE A 121 -1.33 -1.28 -3.38
CA PHE A 121 -1.31 -0.10 -2.51
C PHE A 121 0.03 0.13 -1.84
N ASN A 122 0.72 -0.94 -1.45
CA ASN A 122 2.02 -0.88 -0.82
C ASN A 122 3.10 -1.49 -1.73
N LEU A 123 4.31 -0.96 -1.60
CA LEU A 123 5.54 -1.58 -2.05
C LEU A 123 6.13 -2.41 -0.91
N LEU A 124 6.49 -3.65 -1.20
CA LEU A 124 7.33 -4.48 -0.36
C LEU A 124 8.63 -4.75 -1.11
N VAL A 125 9.73 -4.28 -0.57
CA VAL A 125 11.06 -4.42 -1.17
C VAL A 125 11.98 -5.16 -0.20
N ILE A 126 12.68 -6.16 -0.71
CA ILE A 126 13.76 -6.86 -0.01
C ILE A 126 15.06 -6.50 -0.72
N ALA A 127 16.00 -5.94 0.01
CA ALA A 127 17.28 -5.52 -0.51
C ALA A 127 18.43 -6.05 0.36
N SER A 128 19.57 -6.33 -0.26
CA SER A 128 20.80 -6.74 0.41
C SER A 128 21.84 -5.62 0.32
N ARG A 129 22.58 -5.41 1.41
CA ARG A 129 23.76 -4.54 1.39
C ARG A 129 24.85 -5.19 0.52
N GLN A 130 25.36 -4.45 -0.46
CA GLN A 130 26.55 -4.79 -1.22
C GLN A 130 27.81 -4.52 -0.42
#